data_2d46abdfdabe9daa3661ea31ad507bd4
#
_entry.id   2d46abdfdabe9daa3661ea31ad507bd4
#
_cell.length_a   1.000
_cell.length_b   1.000
_cell.length_c   1.000
_cell.angle_alpha   90.00
_cell.angle_beta   90.00
_cell.angle_gamma   90.00
#
_symmetry.space_group_name_H-M   'P 1'
#
loop_
_entity.id
_entity.type
_entity.pdbx_description
1 polymer ?
#
loop_
_entity_poly.entity_id
_entity_poly.type
_entity_poly.pdbx_seq_one_letter_code
_entity_poly.pdbx_strand_id
1 'polypeptide(L)'
;MLYRLDSDKISRLLFPLFKYTKNEIREIGENIGLEVHNKKDSQGICFAKIGYIDFLKRNLGDSIKRGKFIDRDGNIMGEHEGYQLYTIGQRRGLNLKLPRAYFITAINPEKNEITLGEYKELARKRVELVDFKSPIELEKIIEKKVIGRPRFSSFGAEGKVIVENEKIYLNILRKMFKMPQDNIL
;
A
#
# COMPACT_ATOMS: atom_id res chain seq x y z
N MET A 1 5.07 -8.11 -5.64
CA MET A 1 6.06 -8.20 -6.73
C MET A 1 5.80 -9.43 -7.59
N LEU A 2 5.73 -10.64 -7.06
CA LEU A 2 5.54 -11.90 -7.84
C LEU A 2 4.16 -12.01 -8.53
N TYR A 3 3.15 -11.30 -8.07
CA TYR A 3 1.77 -11.36 -8.61
C TYR A 3 1.65 -11.00 -10.11
N ARG A 4 2.67 -10.35 -10.68
CA ARG A 4 2.73 -10.03 -12.12
C ARG A 4 3.32 -11.14 -12.98
N LEU A 5 3.85 -12.19 -12.37
CA LEU A 5 4.42 -13.31 -13.09
C LEU A 5 3.34 -14.34 -13.41
N ASP A 6 3.42 -14.88 -14.61
CA ASP A 6 2.55 -15.93 -15.06
C ASP A 6 2.97 -17.26 -14.39
N SER A 7 2.05 -18.23 -14.32
CA SER A 7 2.27 -19.52 -13.65
C SER A 7 3.50 -20.26 -14.17
N ASP A 8 3.74 -20.23 -15.48
CA ASP A 8 4.93 -20.83 -16.11
C ASP A 8 6.23 -20.20 -15.58
N LYS A 9 6.26 -18.87 -15.41
CA LYS A 9 7.43 -18.18 -14.84
C LYS A 9 7.60 -18.49 -13.35
N ILE A 10 6.48 -18.56 -12.61
CA ILE A 10 6.51 -18.88 -11.17
C ILE A 10 7.05 -20.29 -10.95
N SER A 11 6.65 -21.28 -11.78
CA SER A 11 7.10 -22.68 -11.67
C SER A 11 8.61 -22.83 -11.85
N ARG A 12 9.26 -21.88 -12.55
CA ARG A 12 10.70 -21.86 -12.84
C ARG A 12 11.52 -21.07 -11.81
N LEU A 13 10.87 -20.43 -10.82
CA LEU A 13 11.56 -19.68 -9.79
C LEU A 13 12.16 -20.60 -8.74
N LEU A 14 13.39 -20.32 -8.38
CA LEU A 14 14.09 -20.98 -7.28
C LEU A 14 14.27 -19.98 -6.14
N PHE A 15 13.98 -20.42 -4.94
CA PHE A 15 14.17 -19.65 -3.70
C PHE A 15 15.12 -20.40 -2.75
N PRO A 16 16.44 -20.38 -3.00
CA PRO A 16 17.40 -21.22 -2.28
C PRO A 16 17.38 -21.01 -0.77
N LEU A 17 17.06 -19.79 -0.33
CA LEU A 17 17.08 -19.39 1.07
C LEU A 17 15.74 -19.54 1.79
N PHE A 18 14.70 -20.12 1.16
CA PHE A 18 13.34 -20.12 1.73
C PHE A 18 13.21 -20.93 3.04
N LYS A 19 14.13 -21.87 3.28
CA LYS A 19 14.16 -22.72 4.47
C LYS A 19 14.84 -22.09 5.69
N TYR A 20 15.57 -20.98 5.48
CA TYR A 20 16.39 -20.37 6.49
C TYR A 20 15.73 -19.10 7.05
N THR A 21 15.89 -18.88 8.34
CA THR A 21 15.57 -17.59 8.97
C THR A 21 16.65 -16.56 8.62
N LYS A 22 16.34 -15.29 8.86
CA LYS A 22 17.29 -14.20 8.60
C LYS A 22 18.59 -14.33 9.40
N ASN A 23 18.51 -14.83 10.64
CA ASN A 23 19.69 -15.01 11.48
C ASN A 23 20.58 -16.14 10.94
N GLU A 24 19.99 -17.28 10.58
CA GLU A 24 20.73 -18.37 9.96
C GLU A 24 21.43 -17.95 8.65
N ILE A 25 20.75 -17.12 7.84
CA ILE A 25 21.38 -16.59 6.61
C ILE A 25 22.58 -15.70 6.94
N ARG A 26 22.51 -14.90 8.02
CA ARG A 26 23.63 -14.07 8.46
C ARG A 26 24.81 -14.92 8.96
N GLU A 27 24.54 -15.95 9.75
CA GLU A 27 25.55 -16.90 10.22
C GLU A 27 26.22 -17.64 9.05
N ILE A 28 25.44 -18.10 8.07
CA ILE A 28 25.99 -18.71 6.85
C ILE A 28 26.87 -17.69 6.12
N GLY A 29 26.41 -16.45 5.98
CA GLY A 29 27.17 -15.38 5.34
C GLY A 29 28.51 -15.09 6.03
N GLU A 30 28.51 -15.07 7.37
CA GLU A 30 29.71 -14.91 8.18
C GLU A 30 30.70 -16.07 7.99
N ASN A 31 30.20 -17.30 8.06
CA ASN A 31 31.00 -18.50 7.89
C ASN A 31 31.69 -18.64 6.53
N ILE A 32 31.08 -18.09 5.48
CA ILE A 32 31.68 -18.05 4.12
C ILE A 32 32.41 -16.75 3.82
N GLY A 33 32.58 -15.87 4.82
CA GLY A 33 33.39 -14.65 4.70
C GLY A 33 32.74 -13.51 3.90
N LEU A 34 31.40 -13.44 3.84
CA LEU A 34 30.69 -12.33 3.17
C LEU A 34 30.72 -11.07 4.06
N GLU A 35 31.42 -10.04 3.64
CA GLU A 35 31.52 -8.76 4.38
C GLU A 35 30.15 -8.11 4.65
N VAL A 36 29.16 -8.40 3.82
CA VAL A 36 27.80 -7.80 3.91
C VAL A 36 26.83 -8.58 4.80
N HIS A 37 27.27 -9.68 5.44
CA HIS A 37 26.40 -10.57 6.24
C HIS A 37 25.62 -9.82 7.33
N ASN A 38 26.22 -8.79 7.92
CA ASN A 38 25.65 -8.01 9.04
C ASN A 38 25.01 -6.69 8.60
N LYS A 39 24.92 -6.42 7.30
CA LYS A 39 24.31 -5.20 6.78
C LYS A 39 22.83 -5.13 7.17
N LYS A 40 22.42 -3.98 7.71
CA LYS A 40 21.01 -3.72 8.01
C LYS A 40 20.18 -3.77 6.74
N ASP A 41 18.96 -4.32 6.86
CA ASP A 41 18.02 -4.35 5.76
C ASP A 41 17.65 -2.93 5.32
N SER A 42 17.59 -2.70 4.02
CA SER A 42 17.12 -1.44 3.48
C SER A 42 15.61 -1.30 3.75
N GLN A 43 15.25 -0.32 4.56
CA GLN A 43 13.85 -0.04 4.94
C GLN A 43 13.13 0.91 3.96
N GLY A 44 13.74 1.24 2.85
CA GLY A 44 13.21 2.21 1.90
C GLY A 44 13.44 1.84 0.44
N ILE A 45 13.03 2.74 -0.43
CA ILE A 45 13.24 2.62 -1.86
C ILE A 45 14.72 2.87 -2.16
N CYS A 46 15.40 1.94 -2.83
CA CYS A 46 16.86 1.95 -3.03
C CYS A 46 17.40 3.23 -3.71
N PHE A 47 16.58 3.90 -4.51
CA PHE A 47 16.94 5.15 -5.19
C PHE A 47 16.51 6.42 -4.44
N ALA A 48 15.77 6.30 -3.33
CA ALA A 48 15.33 7.43 -2.51
C ALA A 48 16.11 7.49 -1.18
N LYS A 49 17.43 7.58 -1.25
CA LYS A 49 18.35 7.50 -0.10
C LYS A 49 18.04 8.52 1.02
N ILE A 50 17.56 9.71 0.66
CA ILE A 50 17.27 10.80 1.61
C ILE A 50 15.81 10.74 2.07
N GLY A 51 14.95 10.01 1.34
CA GLY A 51 13.51 9.88 1.59
C GLY A 51 12.69 10.00 0.32
N TYR A 52 11.50 9.40 0.35
CA TYR A 52 10.62 9.37 -0.80
C TYR A 52 10.08 10.76 -1.17
N ILE A 53 9.78 11.59 -0.17
CA ILE A 53 9.28 12.96 -0.37
C ILE A 53 10.34 13.82 -1.06
N ASP A 54 11.59 13.75 -0.59
CA ASP A 54 12.69 14.51 -1.21
C ASP A 54 12.98 14.05 -2.63
N PHE A 55 12.88 12.73 -2.88
CA PHE A 55 12.97 12.19 -4.23
C PHE A 55 11.87 12.76 -5.13
N LEU A 56 10.62 12.77 -4.68
CA LEU A 56 9.51 13.35 -5.44
C LEU A 56 9.73 14.85 -5.70
N LYS A 57 10.10 15.62 -4.70
CA LYS A 57 10.37 17.06 -4.84
C LYS A 57 11.44 17.36 -5.88
N ARG A 58 12.53 16.58 -5.91
CA ARG A 58 13.60 16.76 -6.91
C ARG A 58 13.17 16.40 -8.32
N ASN A 59 12.37 15.34 -8.48
CA ASN A 59 12.01 14.86 -9.81
C ASN A 59 10.79 15.58 -10.40
N LEU A 60 9.87 16.05 -9.57
CA LEU A 60 8.66 16.73 -10.00
C LEU A 60 8.80 18.25 -9.99
N GLY A 61 9.74 18.81 -9.22
CA GLY A 61 10.06 20.23 -9.20
C GLY A 61 8.81 21.12 -9.12
N ASP A 62 8.69 22.03 -10.06
CA ASP A 62 7.60 23.01 -10.13
C ASP A 62 6.21 22.41 -10.42
N SER A 63 6.13 21.11 -10.73
CA SER A 63 4.85 20.40 -10.86
C SER A 63 4.17 20.18 -9.50
N ILE A 64 4.92 20.28 -8.40
CA ILE A 64 4.37 20.20 -7.05
C ILE A 64 3.86 21.59 -6.66
N LYS A 65 2.54 21.75 -6.64
CA LYS A 65 1.89 23.01 -6.29
C LYS A 65 1.11 22.87 -4.99
N ARG A 66 1.15 23.91 -4.16
CA ARG A 66 0.31 23.98 -2.95
C ARG A 66 -1.16 23.86 -3.34
N GLY A 67 -1.92 23.15 -2.53
CA GLY A 67 -3.35 22.95 -2.68
C GLY A 67 -4.04 22.90 -1.33
N LYS A 68 -5.32 22.51 -1.33
CA LYS A 68 -6.17 22.61 -0.16
C LYS A 68 -6.50 21.22 0.41
N PHE A 69 -6.41 21.10 1.73
CA PHE A 69 -7.12 20.08 2.45
C PHE A 69 -8.56 20.54 2.66
N ILE A 70 -9.50 19.70 2.30
CA ILE A 70 -10.93 19.96 2.48
C ILE A 70 -11.58 18.83 3.29
N ASP A 71 -12.69 19.12 3.93
CA ASP A 71 -13.54 18.10 4.51
C ASP A 71 -14.50 17.50 3.45
N ARG A 72 -15.37 16.63 3.89
CA ARG A 72 -16.39 15.98 3.04
C ARG A 72 -17.37 16.97 2.43
N ASP A 73 -17.66 18.07 3.12
CA ASP A 73 -18.62 19.08 2.72
C ASP A 73 -17.97 20.19 1.87
N GLY A 74 -16.66 20.09 1.61
CA GLY A 74 -15.88 21.03 0.83
C GLY A 74 -15.30 22.20 1.63
N ASN A 75 -15.42 22.20 2.97
CA ASN A 75 -14.84 23.26 3.80
C ASN A 75 -13.31 23.09 3.86
N ILE A 76 -12.62 24.20 3.78
CA ILE A 76 -11.14 24.22 3.83
C ILE A 76 -10.67 23.93 5.25
N MET A 77 -9.83 22.92 5.40
CA MET A 77 -9.21 22.50 6.66
C MET A 77 -7.76 22.95 6.78
N GLY A 78 -7.14 23.38 5.68
CA GLY A 78 -5.77 23.85 5.62
C GLY A 78 -5.16 23.70 4.23
N GLU A 79 -3.83 23.82 4.16
CA GLU A 79 -3.09 23.71 2.90
C GLU A 79 -2.10 22.56 2.92
N HIS A 80 -1.82 21.99 1.75
CA HIS A 80 -0.78 20.98 1.54
C HIS A 80 0.26 21.45 0.53
N GLU A 81 1.44 20.87 0.55
CA GLU A 81 2.55 21.25 -0.33
C GLU A 81 2.40 20.76 -1.77
N GLY A 82 1.55 19.78 -2.01
CA GLY A 82 1.27 19.18 -3.33
C GLY A 82 0.67 17.80 -3.16
N TYR A 83 -0.42 17.50 -3.86
CA TYR A 83 -1.14 16.24 -3.70
C TYR A 83 -0.27 15.00 -3.98
N GLN A 84 0.76 15.14 -4.81
CA GLN A 84 1.69 14.07 -5.17
C GLN A 84 2.47 13.51 -3.98
N LEU A 85 2.60 14.29 -2.91
CA LEU A 85 3.33 13.92 -1.69
C LEU A 85 2.49 13.09 -0.72
N TYR A 86 1.21 12.87 -1.02
CA TYR A 86 0.25 12.26 -0.12
C TYR A 86 -0.34 10.98 -0.68
N THR A 87 -0.89 10.16 0.21
CA THR A 87 -1.48 8.86 -0.17
C THR A 87 -2.80 8.65 0.54
N ILE A 88 -3.80 8.10 -0.17
CA ILE A 88 -5.09 7.72 0.44
C ILE A 88 -4.86 6.79 1.64
N GLY A 89 -5.54 7.07 2.75
CA GLY A 89 -5.38 6.37 4.03
C GLY A 89 -4.24 6.88 4.91
N GLN A 90 -3.48 7.88 4.47
CA GLN A 90 -2.46 8.52 5.28
C GLN A 90 -3.10 9.31 6.41
N ARG A 91 -2.51 9.21 7.62
CA ARG A 91 -2.91 9.94 8.82
C ARG A 91 -1.84 10.91 9.31
N ARG A 92 -0.56 10.50 9.21
CA ARG A 92 0.59 11.28 9.71
C ARG A 92 1.16 12.18 8.62
N GLY A 93 1.87 13.24 9.03
CA GLY A 93 2.54 14.15 8.10
C GLY A 93 1.59 15.07 7.33
N LEU A 94 0.37 15.30 7.86
CA LEU A 94 -0.55 16.27 7.28
C LEU A 94 -0.18 17.71 7.65
N ASN A 95 0.63 17.88 8.69
CA ASN A 95 1.07 19.18 9.23
C ASN A 95 -0.09 20.14 9.57
N LEU A 96 -1.21 19.57 10.00
CA LEU A 96 -2.41 20.29 10.42
C LEU A 96 -2.66 20.08 11.92
N LYS A 97 -3.10 21.15 12.59
CA LYS A 97 -3.63 21.04 13.96
C LYS A 97 -5.11 20.71 13.88
N LEU A 98 -5.43 19.43 14.01
CA LEU A 98 -6.78 18.91 13.88
C LEU A 98 -7.30 18.44 15.26
N PRO A 99 -8.60 18.64 15.57
CA PRO A 99 -9.17 18.29 16.88
C PRO A 99 -9.26 16.77 17.11
N ARG A 100 -9.20 15.99 16.05
CA ARG A 100 -9.25 14.52 16.06
C ARG A 100 -8.40 13.92 14.94
N ALA A 101 -8.31 12.59 14.92
CA ALA A 101 -7.60 11.88 13.88
C ALA A 101 -8.37 11.92 12.55
N TYR A 102 -7.77 12.53 11.54
CA TYR A 102 -8.24 12.52 10.16
C TYR A 102 -7.33 11.68 9.28
N PHE A 103 -7.91 11.18 8.20
CA PHE A 103 -7.24 10.38 7.19
C PHE A 103 -7.52 10.97 5.81
N ILE A 104 -6.60 10.83 4.90
CA ILE A 104 -6.84 11.17 3.50
C ILE A 104 -7.81 10.14 2.91
N THR A 105 -8.99 10.58 2.55
CA THR A 105 -10.05 9.73 2.00
C THR A 105 -10.18 9.80 0.49
N ALA A 106 -9.81 10.95 -0.10
CA ALA A 106 -9.73 11.15 -1.55
C ALA A 106 -8.64 12.15 -1.93
N ILE A 107 -8.15 12.06 -3.16
CA ILE A 107 -7.23 13.00 -3.79
C ILE A 107 -7.83 13.37 -5.14
N ASN A 108 -8.00 14.65 -5.40
CA ASN A 108 -8.42 15.20 -6.67
C ASN A 108 -7.26 15.97 -7.33
N PRO A 109 -6.55 15.37 -8.30
CA PRO A 109 -5.44 16.03 -8.97
C PRO A 109 -5.83 17.26 -9.77
N GLU A 110 -7.01 17.26 -10.39
CA GLU A 110 -7.48 18.35 -11.28
C GLU A 110 -7.72 19.63 -10.48
N LYS A 111 -8.31 19.51 -9.29
CA LYS A 111 -8.57 20.64 -8.40
C LYS A 111 -7.42 20.92 -7.44
N ASN A 112 -6.42 20.05 -7.41
CA ASN A 112 -5.34 20.05 -6.43
C ASN A 112 -5.88 20.08 -4.98
N GLU A 113 -6.85 19.21 -4.70
CA GLU A 113 -7.54 19.08 -3.41
C GLU A 113 -7.36 17.70 -2.82
N ILE A 114 -7.20 17.65 -1.51
CA ILE A 114 -7.14 16.42 -0.73
C ILE A 114 -8.28 16.42 0.28
N THR A 115 -9.15 15.41 0.21
CA THR A 115 -10.25 15.26 1.15
C THR A 115 -9.79 14.52 2.41
N LEU A 116 -10.07 15.13 3.55
CA LEU A 116 -9.85 14.54 4.86
C LEU A 116 -11.16 14.03 5.45
N GLY A 117 -11.12 12.83 6.03
CA GLY A 117 -12.29 12.22 6.63
C GLY A 117 -11.94 11.27 7.78
N GLU A 118 -12.94 10.64 8.34
CA GLU A 118 -12.76 9.64 9.38
C GLU A 118 -12.32 8.30 8.79
N TYR A 119 -11.68 7.48 9.62
CA TYR A 119 -11.21 6.15 9.21
C TYR A 119 -12.31 5.28 8.58
N LYS A 120 -13.54 5.36 9.10
CA LYS A 120 -14.69 4.59 8.57
C LYS A 120 -15.02 4.92 7.11
N GLU A 121 -14.68 6.13 6.65
CA GLU A 121 -14.95 6.58 5.29
C GLU A 121 -13.98 5.97 4.25
N LEU A 122 -12.87 5.41 4.70
CA LEU A 122 -11.95 4.62 3.85
C LEU A 122 -12.52 3.25 3.50
N ALA A 123 -13.57 2.82 4.21
CA ALA A 123 -14.14 1.51 4.00
C ALA A 123 -14.83 1.39 2.65
N ARG A 124 -14.50 0.37 1.92
CA ARG A 124 -15.18 -0.03 0.68
C ARG A 124 -15.88 -1.36 0.91
N LYS A 125 -17.09 -1.51 0.38
CA LYS A 125 -17.81 -2.78 0.37
C LYS A 125 -17.41 -3.64 -0.83
N ARG A 126 -16.96 -2.98 -1.90
CA ARG A 126 -16.62 -3.61 -3.17
C ARG A 126 -15.40 -2.92 -3.76
N VAL A 127 -14.49 -3.70 -4.34
CA VAL A 127 -13.27 -3.21 -4.99
C VAL A 127 -13.16 -3.87 -6.36
N GLU A 128 -13.03 -3.09 -7.42
CA GLU A 128 -12.71 -3.59 -8.76
C GLU A 128 -11.25 -4.04 -8.80
N LEU A 129 -11.01 -5.22 -9.35
CA LEU A 129 -9.67 -5.79 -9.51
C LEU A 129 -9.25 -5.61 -10.97
N VAL A 130 -8.38 -4.65 -11.21
CA VAL A 130 -7.81 -4.36 -12.52
C VAL A 130 -6.54 -5.18 -12.70
N ASP A 131 -6.25 -5.61 -13.93
CA ASP A 131 -5.09 -6.46 -14.26
C ASP A 131 -5.00 -7.72 -13.37
N PHE A 132 -6.14 -8.33 -13.11
CA PHE A 132 -6.21 -9.51 -12.25
C PHE A 132 -5.34 -10.63 -12.82
N LYS A 133 -4.44 -11.14 -11.98
CA LYS A 133 -3.60 -12.29 -12.29
C LYS A 133 -3.67 -13.30 -11.14
N SER A 134 -3.75 -14.55 -11.47
CA SER A 134 -3.80 -15.65 -10.51
C SER A 134 -3.07 -16.87 -11.05
N PRO A 135 -2.32 -17.60 -10.22
CA PRO A 135 -1.79 -18.93 -10.56
C PRO A 135 -2.87 -20.02 -10.55
N ILE A 136 -4.06 -19.69 -10.03
CA ILE A 136 -5.23 -20.59 -9.95
C ILE A 136 -6.26 -20.07 -10.95
N GLU A 137 -6.92 -20.94 -11.67
CA GLU A 137 -8.01 -20.62 -12.59
C GLU A 137 -9.09 -19.81 -11.88
N LEU A 138 -9.61 -18.77 -12.54
CA LEU A 138 -10.57 -17.83 -11.94
C LEU A 138 -11.82 -18.55 -11.45
N GLU A 139 -12.31 -19.53 -12.19
CA GLU A 139 -13.50 -20.36 -11.88
C GLU A 139 -13.37 -21.08 -10.54
N LYS A 140 -12.15 -21.43 -10.16
CA LYS A 140 -11.85 -22.07 -8.87
C LYS A 140 -11.82 -21.10 -7.70
N ILE A 141 -11.79 -19.79 -7.98
CA ILE A 141 -11.69 -18.72 -6.97
C ILE A 141 -13.04 -18.01 -6.78
N ILE A 142 -13.84 -17.93 -7.85
CA ILE A 142 -15.16 -17.29 -7.81
C ILE A 142 -16.00 -17.87 -6.66
N GLU A 143 -16.69 -16.98 -5.95
CA GLU A 143 -17.55 -17.27 -4.78
C GLU A 143 -16.83 -17.87 -3.57
N LYS A 144 -15.55 -18.20 -3.65
CA LYS A 144 -14.80 -18.66 -2.48
C LYS A 144 -14.41 -17.48 -1.58
N LYS A 145 -14.28 -17.79 -0.30
CA LYS A 145 -13.76 -16.85 0.68
C LYS A 145 -12.27 -16.63 0.44
N VAL A 146 -11.90 -15.37 0.29
CA VAL A 146 -10.52 -14.92 0.12
C VAL A 146 -10.20 -13.77 1.09
N ILE A 147 -8.93 -13.56 1.34
CA ILE A 147 -8.47 -12.41 2.14
C ILE A 147 -7.85 -11.39 1.18
N GLY A 148 -8.55 -10.29 0.95
CA GLY A 148 -8.04 -9.14 0.19
C GLY A 148 -7.20 -8.23 1.06
N ARG A 149 -5.97 -7.95 0.64
CA ARG A 149 -5.06 -7.01 1.33
C ARG A 149 -4.77 -5.82 0.42
N PRO A 150 -5.30 -4.62 0.70
CA PRO A 150 -5.04 -3.44 -0.12
C PRO A 150 -3.58 -2.97 -0.03
N ARG A 151 -2.88 -3.32 1.05
CA ARG A 151 -1.45 -3.05 1.26
C ARG A 151 -0.79 -4.25 1.95
N PHE A 152 0.51 -4.41 1.74
CA PHE A 152 1.29 -5.48 2.37
C PHE A 152 1.15 -5.51 3.91
N SER A 153 1.18 -4.33 4.54
CA SER A 153 1.08 -4.18 6.01
C SER A 153 -0.35 -4.30 6.56
N SER A 154 -1.38 -4.47 5.71
CA SER A 154 -2.76 -4.61 6.19
C SER A 154 -3.08 -6.05 6.57
N PHE A 155 -3.92 -6.24 7.60
CA PHE A 155 -4.45 -7.58 7.94
C PHE A 155 -5.35 -8.14 6.85
N GLY A 156 -5.87 -7.27 6.00
CA GLY A 156 -6.79 -7.63 4.94
C GLY A 156 -8.25 -7.59 5.37
N ALA A 157 -9.10 -7.99 4.45
CA ALA A 157 -10.53 -8.11 4.63
C ALA A 157 -11.00 -9.43 4.03
N GLU A 158 -11.87 -10.14 4.74
CA GLU A 158 -12.53 -11.32 4.19
C GLU A 158 -13.51 -10.88 3.11
N GLY A 159 -13.48 -11.53 1.97
CA GLY A 159 -14.33 -11.20 0.84
C GLY A 159 -14.51 -12.38 -0.09
N LYS A 160 -15.29 -12.15 -1.16
CA LYS A 160 -15.47 -13.09 -2.26
C LYS A 160 -15.10 -12.41 -3.57
N VAL A 161 -14.45 -13.15 -4.43
CA VAL A 161 -14.22 -12.75 -5.82
C VAL A 161 -15.49 -13.03 -6.61
N ILE A 162 -15.98 -12.04 -7.33
CA ILE A 162 -17.14 -12.15 -8.22
C ILE A 162 -16.82 -11.56 -9.58
N VAL A 163 -17.54 -12.01 -10.60
CA VAL A 163 -17.47 -11.48 -11.97
C VAL A 163 -18.82 -10.92 -12.35
N GLU A 164 -18.85 -9.66 -12.77
CA GLU A 164 -20.03 -8.99 -13.27
C GLU A 164 -19.64 -8.07 -14.44
N ASN A 165 -20.38 -8.17 -15.55
CA ASN A 165 -20.14 -7.35 -16.75
C ASN A 165 -18.67 -7.38 -17.21
N GLU A 166 -18.09 -8.59 -17.29
CA GLU A 166 -16.70 -8.83 -17.70
C GLU A 166 -15.64 -8.22 -16.75
N LYS A 167 -16.04 -7.69 -15.62
CA LYS A 167 -15.16 -7.12 -14.60
C LYS A 167 -15.09 -8.03 -13.37
N ILE A 168 -13.92 -8.07 -12.78
CA ILE A 168 -13.65 -8.84 -11.56
C ILE A 168 -13.71 -7.92 -10.36
N TYR A 169 -14.40 -8.33 -9.32
CA TYR A 169 -14.54 -7.56 -8.09
C TYR A 169 -14.24 -8.41 -6.86
N LEU A 170 -13.74 -7.76 -5.83
CA LEU A 170 -13.70 -8.29 -4.48
C LEU A 170 -14.83 -7.67 -3.67
N ASN A 171 -15.84 -8.46 -3.34
CA ASN A 171 -16.89 -8.09 -2.41
C ASN A 171 -16.42 -8.34 -0.98
N ILE A 172 -16.34 -7.29 -0.18
CA ILE A 172 -15.89 -7.34 1.20
C ILE A 172 -17.05 -7.80 2.10
N LEU A 173 -16.92 -8.97 2.72
CA LEU A 173 -17.90 -9.56 3.62
C LEU A 173 -17.68 -9.08 5.06
N ARG A 174 -16.42 -9.06 5.49
CA ARG A 174 -16.05 -8.68 6.86
C ARG A 174 -14.73 -7.91 6.86
N LYS A 175 -14.71 -6.76 7.51
CA LYS A 175 -13.47 -6.04 7.77
C LYS A 175 -12.67 -6.78 8.83
N MET A 176 -11.48 -7.22 8.51
CA MET A 176 -10.52 -7.65 9.50
C MET A 176 -9.63 -6.46 9.85
N PHE A 177 -10.14 -5.58 10.72
CA PHE A 177 -9.38 -4.43 11.21
C PHE A 177 -8.99 -4.63 12.67
N LYS A 178 -7.80 -5.14 12.89
CA LYS A 178 -6.95 -4.63 13.97
C LYS A 178 -5.85 -3.84 13.27
N MET A 179 -5.91 -2.53 13.34
CA MET A 179 -4.69 -1.74 13.20
C MET A 179 -3.79 -2.16 14.36
N PRO A 180 -2.54 -2.59 14.13
CA PRO A 180 -1.57 -2.63 15.21
C PRO A 180 -1.47 -1.19 15.71
N GLN A 181 -1.76 -0.97 16.97
CA GLN A 181 -1.58 0.36 17.57
C GLN A 181 -0.10 0.75 17.62
N ASP A 182 0.81 -0.19 17.39
CA ASP A 182 2.23 -0.08 17.74
C ASP A 182 3.21 -0.05 16.57
N ASN A 183 2.77 -0.13 15.30
CA ASN A 183 3.68 -0.06 14.14
C ASN A 183 3.31 1.07 13.18
N ILE A 184 3.39 2.28 13.71
CA ILE A 184 3.40 3.49 12.90
C ILE A 184 4.68 4.24 13.31
N LEU A 185 5.79 3.79 12.71
CA LEU A 185 7.00 4.59 12.57
C LEU A 185 6.80 5.59 11.44
#